data_8510c90263b779ef645c16dee66d75a9
#
_entry.id   8510c90263b779ef645c16dee66d75a9
#
_cell.length_a   1.000
_cell.length_b   1.000
_cell.length_c   1.000
_cell.angle_alpha   90.00
_cell.angle_beta   90.00
_cell.angle_gamma   90.00
#
_symmetry.space_group_name_H-M   'P 1'
#
loop_
_entity.id
_entity.type
_entity.pdbx_description
1 polymer ?
#
loop_
_entity_poly.entity_id
_entity_poly.type
_entity_poly.pdbx_seq_one_letter_code
_entity_poly.pdbx_strand_id
1 'polypeptide(L)'
;MSFSLSFTEKGYGTPLVLLHGNGEDSGCFVNQIDKFSEFRRVIAVDTRGHGASPRGSRPFTLDTFANDLNELFDKLGIDSADILGFSDGGNIALIFALKYPERVKRMVLCGANLFPTGLKGSFLIPVRLTYAVLGLVPRRVRSVRRRRELLYLMAKQPNIHPQALENIKCPVLVMAGTKDVIKEKHTKLIAASLPNARLCFLKGGHFIIKTNSVEFNSEVEKFLRAQKT
;
A
#
# COMPACT_ATOMS: atom_id res chain seq x y z
N MET A 1 -2.50 -21.09 -17.64
CA MET A 1 -2.56 -20.96 -16.16
C MET A 1 -3.37 -19.72 -15.84
N SER A 2 -4.33 -19.80 -14.91
CA SER A 2 -5.07 -18.64 -14.43
C SER A 2 -4.12 -17.70 -13.67
N PHE A 3 -4.31 -16.39 -13.79
CA PHE A 3 -3.56 -15.40 -13.02
C PHE A 3 -3.86 -15.55 -11.52
N SER A 4 -2.84 -15.54 -10.69
CA SER A 4 -2.98 -15.54 -9.24
C SER A 4 -1.82 -14.80 -8.61
N LEU A 5 -2.09 -14.00 -7.59
CA LEU A 5 -1.05 -13.38 -6.78
C LEU A 5 -0.34 -14.42 -5.91
N SER A 6 0.97 -14.25 -5.73
CA SER A 6 1.78 -14.95 -4.73
C SER A 6 1.70 -14.21 -3.40
N PHE A 7 1.85 -14.91 -2.29
CA PHE A 7 1.84 -14.35 -0.96
C PHE A 7 2.62 -15.24 0.01
N THR A 8 3.08 -14.66 1.10
CA THR A 8 3.59 -15.37 2.28
C THR A 8 2.52 -15.32 3.36
N GLU A 9 2.24 -16.46 4.01
CA GLU A 9 1.25 -16.55 5.09
C GLU A 9 1.89 -17.09 6.36
N LYS A 10 1.57 -16.47 7.52
CA LYS A 10 2.03 -16.90 8.84
C LYS A 10 1.02 -16.53 9.92
N GLY A 11 0.89 -17.37 10.96
CA GLY A 11 -0.01 -17.14 12.08
C GLY A 11 -1.45 -17.59 11.80
N TYR A 12 -2.38 -17.20 12.67
CA TYR A 12 -3.77 -17.64 12.67
C TYR A 12 -4.73 -16.54 13.18
N GLY A 13 -6.04 -16.79 13.06
CA GLY A 13 -7.08 -15.87 13.52
C GLY A 13 -7.51 -14.83 12.48
N THR A 14 -7.80 -13.61 12.92
CA THR A 14 -8.27 -12.54 12.02
C THR A 14 -7.24 -12.20 10.95
N PRO A 15 -7.62 -12.20 9.67
CA PRO A 15 -6.69 -11.86 8.59
C PRO A 15 -6.16 -10.42 8.71
N LEU A 16 -4.84 -10.27 8.54
CA LEU A 16 -4.13 -9.02 8.33
C LEU A 16 -3.37 -9.10 7.01
N VAL A 17 -3.80 -8.35 6.02
CA VAL A 17 -3.19 -8.33 4.69
C VAL A 17 -2.16 -7.20 4.62
N LEU A 18 -0.94 -7.52 4.18
CA LEU A 18 0.17 -6.58 4.03
C LEU A 18 0.42 -6.32 2.55
N LEU A 19 0.44 -5.03 2.15
CA LEU A 19 0.63 -4.56 0.77
C LEU A 19 1.89 -3.71 0.70
N HIS A 20 2.90 -4.18 -0.04
CA HIS A 20 4.22 -3.54 -0.16
C HIS A 20 4.22 -2.31 -1.08
N GLY A 21 5.31 -1.53 -1.02
CA GLY A 21 5.54 -0.37 -1.86
C GLY A 21 5.99 -0.71 -3.28
N ASN A 22 6.08 0.33 -4.12
CA ASN A 22 6.52 0.21 -5.52
C ASN A 22 7.92 -0.39 -5.63
N GLY A 23 8.05 -1.42 -6.46
CA GLY A 23 9.33 -2.10 -6.72
C GLY A 23 9.81 -3.03 -5.60
N GLU A 24 9.05 -3.19 -4.52
CA GLU A 24 9.32 -4.13 -3.44
C GLU A 24 8.54 -5.45 -3.61
N ASP A 25 8.54 -6.29 -2.60
CA ASP A 25 7.78 -7.52 -2.47
C ASP A 25 7.41 -7.77 -1.00
N SER A 26 6.76 -8.90 -0.71
CA SER A 26 6.34 -9.30 0.64
C SER A 26 7.50 -9.38 1.65
N GLY A 27 8.72 -9.59 1.21
CA GLY A 27 9.91 -9.61 2.07
C GLY A 27 10.22 -8.27 2.75
N CYS A 28 9.65 -7.15 2.27
CA CYS A 28 9.79 -5.87 2.95
C CYS A 28 9.17 -5.85 4.35
N PHE A 29 8.27 -6.79 4.65
CA PHE A 29 7.51 -6.89 5.89
C PHE A 29 8.02 -7.94 6.88
N VAL A 30 9.26 -8.42 6.77
CA VAL A 30 9.78 -9.48 7.66
C VAL A 30 9.51 -9.17 9.14
N ASN A 31 9.78 -7.93 9.59
CA ASN A 31 9.56 -7.51 10.98
C ASN A 31 8.06 -7.45 11.37
N GLN A 32 7.17 -7.16 10.42
CA GLN A 32 5.73 -7.09 10.61
C GLN A 32 5.11 -8.49 10.60
N ILE A 33 5.57 -9.35 9.69
CA ILE A 33 5.13 -10.76 9.60
C ILE A 33 5.42 -11.45 10.92
N ASP A 34 6.66 -11.37 11.41
CA ASP A 34 7.06 -12.03 12.65
C ASP A 34 6.28 -11.50 13.85
N LYS A 35 6.16 -10.15 13.96
CA LYS A 35 5.46 -9.56 15.10
C LYS A 35 3.95 -9.82 15.09
N PHE A 36 3.29 -9.64 13.96
CA PHE A 36 1.83 -9.71 13.93
C PHE A 36 1.29 -11.14 13.81
N SER A 37 2.09 -12.10 13.34
CA SER A 37 1.71 -13.53 13.31
C SER A 37 1.51 -14.13 14.68
N GLU A 38 1.98 -13.48 15.75
CA GLU A 38 1.70 -13.88 17.15
C GLU A 38 0.20 -13.84 17.48
N PHE A 39 -0.61 -13.00 16.76
CA PHE A 39 -2.02 -12.79 17.08
C PHE A 39 -2.93 -12.50 15.86
N ARG A 40 -2.41 -12.65 14.64
CA ARG A 40 -3.12 -12.47 13.36
C ARG A 40 -2.73 -13.56 12.36
N ARG A 41 -3.65 -13.89 11.47
CA ARG A 41 -3.33 -14.57 10.21
C ARG A 41 -2.76 -13.54 9.25
N VAL A 42 -1.43 -13.41 9.20
CA VAL A 42 -0.74 -12.41 8.37
C VAL A 42 -0.58 -12.96 6.95
N ILE A 43 -1.00 -12.17 5.96
CA ILE A 43 -0.91 -12.50 4.53
C ILE A 43 -0.19 -11.36 3.84
N ALA A 44 1.11 -11.52 3.60
CA ALA A 44 1.94 -10.55 2.89
C ALA A 44 1.92 -10.85 1.40
N VAL A 45 1.31 -9.97 0.61
CA VAL A 45 1.00 -10.18 -0.80
C VAL A 45 2.09 -9.59 -1.69
N ASP A 46 2.57 -10.37 -2.65
CA ASP A 46 3.31 -9.84 -3.79
C ASP A 46 2.31 -9.30 -4.82
N THR A 47 2.28 -8.00 -5.04
CA THR A 47 1.37 -7.41 -6.02
C THR A 47 1.76 -7.78 -7.44
N ARG A 48 0.85 -7.66 -8.40
CA ARG A 48 1.07 -7.98 -9.83
C ARG A 48 2.42 -7.49 -10.34
N GLY A 49 3.24 -8.38 -10.89
CA GLY A 49 4.55 -8.08 -11.47
C GLY A 49 5.65 -7.77 -10.46
N HIS A 50 5.40 -7.98 -9.15
CA HIS A 50 6.37 -7.86 -8.07
C HIS A 50 6.62 -9.22 -7.42
N GLY A 51 7.77 -9.39 -6.76
CA GLY A 51 8.14 -10.63 -6.08
C GLY A 51 7.96 -11.86 -6.97
N ALA A 52 7.24 -12.85 -6.48
CA ALA A 52 6.90 -14.08 -7.20
C ALA A 52 5.57 -13.98 -8.00
N SER A 53 4.85 -12.87 -7.92
CA SER A 53 3.61 -12.68 -8.67
C SER A 53 3.85 -12.41 -10.15
N PRO A 54 3.14 -13.11 -11.06
CA PRO A 54 3.27 -12.87 -12.48
C PRO A 54 2.78 -11.47 -12.87
N ARG A 55 3.33 -10.89 -13.94
CA ARG A 55 2.89 -9.60 -14.48
C ARG A 55 1.46 -9.68 -15.06
N GLY A 56 1.09 -10.80 -15.66
CA GLY A 56 -0.17 -10.97 -16.35
C GLY A 56 -0.35 -9.99 -17.53
N SER A 57 -1.55 -10.00 -18.13
CA SER A 57 -1.89 -9.21 -19.32
C SER A 57 -2.68 -7.92 -19.02
N ARG A 58 -3.36 -7.83 -17.86
CA ARG A 58 -4.16 -6.64 -17.49
C ARG A 58 -3.28 -5.37 -17.38
N PRO A 59 -3.86 -4.16 -17.47
CA PRO A 59 -3.14 -2.90 -17.26
C PRO A 59 -2.37 -2.87 -15.96
N PHE A 60 -1.20 -2.22 -15.94
CA PHE A 60 -0.37 -2.08 -14.75
C PHE A 60 -0.75 -0.80 -14.02
N THR A 61 -1.82 -0.87 -13.24
CA THR A 61 -2.42 0.26 -12.51
C THR A 61 -2.79 -0.15 -11.09
N LEU A 62 -2.82 0.83 -10.17
CA LEU A 62 -3.23 0.57 -8.78
C LEU A 62 -4.69 0.08 -8.68
N ASP A 63 -5.56 0.52 -9.60
CA ASP A 63 -6.94 0.01 -9.71
C ASP A 63 -6.98 -1.48 -10.06
N THR A 64 -6.15 -1.90 -11.02
CA THR A 64 -6.00 -3.32 -11.35
C THR A 64 -5.48 -4.12 -10.16
N PHE A 65 -4.55 -3.57 -9.39
CA PHE A 65 -3.99 -4.24 -8.21
C PHE A 65 -5.03 -4.40 -7.09
N ALA A 66 -5.92 -3.41 -6.92
CA ALA A 66 -7.05 -3.52 -6.00
C ALA A 66 -8.04 -4.61 -6.44
N ASN A 67 -8.31 -4.76 -7.76
CA ASN A 67 -9.15 -5.84 -8.27
C ASN A 67 -8.49 -7.22 -8.08
N ASP A 68 -7.17 -7.31 -8.32
CA ASP A 68 -6.41 -8.55 -8.09
C ASP A 68 -6.44 -8.96 -6.61
N LEU A 69 -6.40 -7.99 -5.69
CA LEU A 69 -6.54 -8.22 -4.25
C LEU A 69 -7.93 -8.77 -3.92
N ASN A 70 -8.99 -8.25 -4.55
CA ASN A 70 -10.33 -8.76 -4.39
C ASN A 70 -10.44 -10.22 -4.84
N GLU A 71 -9.87 -10.55 -6.02
CA GLU A 71 -9.82 -11.93 -6.52
C GLU A 71 -9.04 -12.86 -5.57
N LEU A 72 -7.98 -12.33 -4.91
CA LEU A 72 -7.24 -13.09 -3.89
C LEU A 72 -8.08 -13.35 -2.65
N PHE A 73 -8.86 -12.36 -2.17
CA PHE A 73 -9.77 -12.52 -1.04
C PHE A 73 -10.79 -13.63 -1.32
N ASP A 74 -11.41 -13.63 -2.50
CA ASP A 74 -12.35 -14.68 -2.93
C ASP A 74 -11.68 -16.06 -2.91
N LYS A 75 -10.48 -16.17 -3.49
CA LYS A 75 -9.71 -17.41 -3.55
C LYS A 75 -9.35 -17.97 -2.17
N LEU A 76 -9.07 -17.09 -1.18
CA LEU A 76 -8.68 -17.47 0.18
C LEU A 76 -9.86 -17.62 1.14
N GLY A 77 -11.10 -17.39 0.69
CA GLY A 77 -12.29 -17.39 1.52
C GLY A 77 -12.25 -16.29 2.59
N ILE A 78 -11.70 -15.11 2.25
CA ILE A 78 -11.61 -13.97 3.16
C ILE A 78 -12.78 -13.03 2.87
N ASP A 79 -13.77 -12.98 3.76
CA ASP A 79 -14.87 -12.03 3.63
C ASP A 79 -14.39 -10.60 3.88
N SER A 80 -13.60 -10.40 4.95
CA SER A 80 -13.05 -9.10 5.30
C SER A 80 -11.78 -9.23 6.15
N ALA A 81 -10.87 -8.24 6.05
CA ALA A 81 -9.57 -8.24 6.72
C ALA A 81 -9.20 -6.86 7.27
N ASP A 82 -8.24 -6.85 8.21
CA ASP A 82 -7.42 -5.68 8.48
C ASP A 82 -6.39 -5.55 7.34
N ILE A 83 -6.10 -4.32 6.88
CA ILE A 83 -5.14 -4.09 5.78
C ILE A 83 -4.06 -3.12 6.24
N LEU A 84 -2.79 -3.47 6.07
CA LEU A 84 -1.64 -2.59 6.24
C LEU A 84 -0.99 -2.37 4.87
N GLY A 85 -1.02 -1.14 4.39
CA GLY A 85 -0.39 -0.75 3.13
C GLY A 85 0.77 0.22 3.33
N PHE A 86 1.91 -0.10 2.72
CA PHE A 86 3.08 0.75 2.68
C PHE A 86 3.24 1.39 1.31
N SER A 87 3.39 2.74 1.26
CA SER A 87 3.62 3.50 0.01
C SER A 87 2.52 3.19 -1.02
N ASP A 88 2.84 2.66 -2.22
CA ASP A 88 1.85 2.23 -3.21
C ASP A 88 0.88 1.18 -2.65
N GLY A 89 1.31 0.33 -1.71
CA GLY A 89 0.42 -0.58 -1.00
C GLY A 89 -0.65 0.15 -0.19
N GLY A 90 -0.32 1.31 0.39
CA GLY A 90 -1.30 2.20 1.03
C GLY A 90 -2.28 2.82 0.03
N ASN A 91 -1.79 3.18 -1.17
CA ASN A 91 -2.64 3.68 -2.26
C ASN A 91 -3.60 2.60 -2.77
N ILE A 92 -3.13 1.34 -2.89
CA ILE A 92 -3.95 0.18 -3.23
C ILE A 92 -5.01 -0.04 -2.16
N ALA A 93 -4.65 0.02 -0.88
CA ALA A 93 -5.58 -0.14 0.25
C ALA A 93 -6.71 0.90 0.22
N LEU A 94 -6.39 2.17 -0.08
CA LEU A 94 -7.40 3.23 -0.25
C LEU A 94 -8.35 2.92 -1.41
N ILE A 95 -7.83 2.56 -2.59
CA ILE A 95 -8.65 2.20 -3.76
C ILE A 95 -9.50 0.98 -3.46
N PHE A 96 -8.94 -0.02 -2.78
CA PHE A 96 -9.66 -1.23 -2.38
C PHE A 96 -10.81 -0.90 -1.43
N ALA A 97 -10.57 -0.09 -0.40
CA ALA A 97 -11.61 0.32 0.55
C ALA A 97 -12.72 1.16 -0.09
N LEU A 98 -12.42 1.97 -1.12
CA LEU A 98 -13.42 2.71 -1.88
C LEU A 98 -14.27 1.81 -2.77
N LYS A 99 -13.70 0.71 -3.30
CA LYS A 99 -14.41 -0.22 -4.21
C LYS A 99 -15.15 -1.34 -3.46
N TYR A 100 -14.59 -1.80 -2.35
CA TYR A 100 -15.04 -2.96 -1.58
C TYR A 100 -15.06 -2.63 -0.07
N PRO A 101 -15.85 -1.63 0.35
CA PRO A 101 -15.82 -1.13 1.74
C PRO A 101 -16.15 -2.21 2.78
N GLU A 102 -17.01 -3.17 2.42
CA GLU A 102 -17.41 -4.29 3.29
C GLU A 102 -16.27 -5.27 3.58
N ARG A 103 -15.23 -5.27 2.72
CA ARG A 103 -14.07 -6.16 2.87
C ARG A 103 -12.96 -5.61 3.77
N VAL A 104 -13.09 -4.37 4.26
CA VAL A 104 -12.07 -3.72 5.08
C VAL A 104 -12.57 -3.47 6.50
N LYS A 105 -11.98 -4.16 7.49
CA LYS A 105 -12.30 -3.99 8.91
C LYS A 105 -11.61 -2.78 9.51
N ARG A 106 -10.31 -2.66 9.27
CA ARG A 106 -9.43 -1.56 9.70
C ARG A 106 -8.34 -1.38 8.66
N MET A 107 -7.77 -0.19 8.61
CA MET A 107 -6.70 0.10 7.64
C MET A 107 -5.54 0.84 8.31
N VAL A 108 -4.31 0.44 7.99
CA VAL A 108 -3.08 1.15 8.33
C VAL A 108 -2.45 1.62 7.03
N LEU A 109 -2.25 2.92 6.90
CA LEU A 109 -1.64 3.56 5.74
C LEU A 109 -0.29 4.15 6.15
N CYS A 110 0.80 3.61 5.63
CA CYS A 110 2.14 4.12 5.89
C CYS A 110 2.73 4.74 4.62
N GLY A 111 2.96 6.04 4.61
CA GLY A 111 3.57 6.75 3.48
C GLY A 111 2.72 6.73 2.20
N ALA A 112 1.39 6.70 2.32
CA ALA A 112 0.46 6.77 1.19
C ALA A 112 0.33 8.19 0.62
N ASN A 113 -0.12 8.30 -0.63
CA ASN A 113 -0.47 9.57 -1.27
C ASN A 113 -1.75 9.45 -2.09
N LEU A 114 -2.49 10.54 -2.27
CA LEU A 114 -3.73 10.59 -3.07
C LEU A 114 -3.46 10.93 -4.55
N PHE A 115 -2.38 11.65 -4.81
CA PHE A 115 -1.96 12.05 -6.15
C PHE A 115 -0.45 12.30 -6.19
N PRO A 116 0.20 12.21 -7.36
CA PRO A 116 1.66 12.30 -7.49
C PRO A 116 2.27 13.56 -6.87
N THR A 117 1.58 14.70 -6.91
CA THR A 117 2.07 15.96 -6.32
C THR A 117 2.07 15.98 -4.78
N GLY A 118 1.56 14.93 -4.13
CA GLY A 118 1.74 14.65 -2.71
C GLY A 118 3.20 14.33 -2.34
N LEU A 119 4.00 13.86 -3.30
CA LEU A 119 5.43 13.64 -3.11
C LEU A 119 6.19 14.98 -3.12
N LYS A 120 7.35 15.01 -2.44
CA LYS A 120 8.29 16.13 -2.53
C LYS A 120 8.84 16.28 -3.95
N GLY A 121 9.03 17.52 -4.41
CA GLY A 121 9.53 17.79 -5.76
C GLY A 121 10.89 17.17 -6.04
N SER A 122 11.78 17.15 -5.04
CA SER A 122 13.10 16.50 -5.11
C SER A 122 13.03 15.02 -5.48
N PHE A 123 11.93 14.33 -5.15
CA PHE A 123 11.69 12.93 -5.51
C PHE A 123 10.87 12.81 -6.81
N LEU A 124 9.78 13.58 -6.94
CA LEU A 124 8.84 13.46 -8.06
C LEU A 124 9.43 13.91 -9.40
N ILE A 125 10.25 14.99 -9.42
CA ILE A 125 10.80 15.53 -10.66
C ILE A 125 11.71 14.51 -11.36
N PRO A 126 12.71 13.90 -10.71
CA PRO A 126 13.53 12.84 -11.32
C PRO A 126 12.70 11.66 -11.82
N VAL A 127 11.68 11.23 -11.06
CA VAL A 127 10.76 10.15 -11.48
C VAL A 127 10.07 10.50 -12.79
N ARG A 128 9.49 11.70 -12.89
CA ARG A 128 8.79 12.16 -14.12
C ARG A 128 9.72 12.31 -15.31
N LEU A 129 10.91 12.85 -15.11
CA LEU A 129 11.93 12.98 -16.17
C LEU A 129 12.36 11.60 -16.68
N THR A 130 12.69 10.68 -15.77
CA THR A 130 13.07 9.31 -16.16
C THR A 130 11.90 8.59 -16.87
N TYR A 131 10.68 8.76 -16.40
CA TYR A 131 9.49 8.20 -17.06
C TYR A 131 9.33 8.74 -18.49
N ALA A 132 9.54 10.05 -18.70
CA ALA A 132 9.47 10.68 -20.03
C ALA A 132 10.56 10.16 -20.97
N VAL A 133 11.81 10.14 -20.49
CA VAL A 133 12.96 9.62 -21.26
C VAL A 133 12.77 8.17 -21.67
N LEU A 134 12.35 7.30 -20.75
CA LEU A 134 12.05 5.90 -21.06
C LEU A 134 10.84 5.75 -22.01
N GLY A 135 10.04 6.79 -22.15
CA GLY A 135 8.95 6.85 -23.14
C GLY A 135 9.43 6.88 -24.59
N LEU A 136 10.66 7.34 -24.81
CA LEU A 136 11.29 7.41 -26.14
C LEU A 136 11.90 6.06 -26.57
N VAL A 137 12.08 5.13 -25.62
CA VAL A 137 12.67 3.81 -25.89
C VAL A 137 11.58 2.83 -26.35
N PRO A 138 11.84 2.02 -27.41
CA PRO A 138 10.87 1.03 -27.87
C PRO A 138 10.42 0.06 -26.78
N ARG A 139 9.11 -0.19 -26.67
CA ARG A 139 8.50 -1.09 -25.66
C ARG A 139 8.92 -2.55 -25.76
N ARG A 140 9.62 -2.95 -26.82
CA ARG A 140 10.11 -4.32 -27.03
C ARG A 140 11.17 -4.74 -26.02
N VAL A 141 11.89 -3.77 -25.41
CA VAL A 141 12.89 -4.06 -24.37
C VAL A 141 12.18 -4.31 -23.03
N ARG A 142 12.12 -5.57 -22.60
CA ARG A 142 11.35 -6.01 -21.42
C ARG A 142 11.73 -5.28 -20.14
N SER A 143 13.03 -5.06 -19.91
CA SER A 143 13.54 -4.36 -18.72
C SER A 143 13.09 -2.87 -18.70
N VAL A 144 13.13 -2.20 -19.85
CA VAL A 144 12.66 -0.82 -20.01
C VAL A 144 11.16 -0.73 -19.78
N ARG A 145 10.38 -1.67 -20.34
CA ARG A 145 8.94 -1.73 -20.13
C ARG A 145 8.60 -1.85 -18.65
N ARG A 146 9.23 -2.80 -17.91
CA ARG A 146 9.00 -3.00 -16.47
C ARG A 146 9.34 -1.72 -15.68
N ARG A 147 10.52 -1.13 -15.92
CA ARG A 147 10.93 0.10 -15.25
C ARG A 147 9.97 1.26 -15.52
N ARG A 148 9.49 1.37 -16.75
CA ARG A 148 8.51 2.40 -17.12
C ARG A 148 7.14 2.18 -16.44
N GLU A 149 6.69 0.94 -16.31
CA GLU A 149 5.47 0.59 -15.57
C GLU A 149 5.57 1.02 -14.10
N LEU A 150 6.67 0.72 -13.41
CA LEU A 150 6.92 1.15 -12.03
C LEU A 150 6.94 2.68 -11.90
N LEU A 151 7.64 3.37 -12.80
CA LEU A 151 7.68 4.83 -12.82
C LEU A 151 6.31 5.44 -13.16
N TYR A 152 5.49 4.77 -13.97
CA TYR A 152 4.13 5.23 -14.28
C TYR A 152 3.26 5.30 -13.02
N LEU A 153 3.33 4.30 -12.13
CA LEU A 153 2.58 4.33 -10.87
C LEU A 153 2.94 5.58 -10.05
N MET A 154 4.23 5.88 -9.87
CA MET A 154 4.67 7.04 -9.10
C MET A 154 4.43 8.39 -9.82
N ALA A 155 4.58 8.43 -11.16
CA ALA A 155 4.50 9.68 -11.94
C ALA A 155 3.07 10.12 -12.22
N LYS A 156 2.13 9.16 -12.31
CA LYS A 156 0.77 9.36 -12.85
C LYS A 156 -0.34 8.86 -11.92
N GLN A 157 -0.01 8.07 -10.90
CA GLN A 157 -0.99 7.51 -9.97
C GLN A 157 -0.56 7.72 -8.50
N PRO A 158 -1.49 7.56 -7.56
CA PRO A 158 -2.95 7.50 -7.76
C PRO A 158 -3.53 8.85 -8.19
N ASN A 159 -4.85 8.89 -8.42
CA ASN A 159 -5.61 10.12 -8.60
C ASN A 159 -6.91 9.98 -7.80
N ILE A 160 -6.78 10.01 -6.47
CA ILE A 160 -7.91 9.86 -5.53
C ILE A 160 -8.31 11.26 -5.07
N HIS A 161 -9.59 11.61 -5.26
CA HIS A 161 -10.10 12.89 -4.77
C HIS A 161 -10.25 12.85 -3.24
N PRO A 162 -9.76 13.85 -2.48
CA PRO A 162 -9.82 13.81 -1.02
C PRO A 162 -11.25 13.59 -0.47
N GLN A 163 -12.26 14.19 -1.07
CA GLN A 163 -13.66 13.99 -0.68
C GLN A 163 -14.14 12.55 -0.83
N ALA A 164 -13.56 11.75 -1.75
CA ALA A 164 -13.92 10.35 -1.87
C ALA A 164 -13.62 9.57 -0.59
N LEU A 165 -12.64 10.00 0.20
CA LEU A 165 -12.23 9.33 1.44
C LEU A 165 -13.31 9.40 2.52
N GLU A 166 -14.28 10.32 2.43
CA GLU A 166 -15.44 10.39 3.32
C GLU A 166 -16.30 9.11 3.26
N ASN A 167 -16.20 8.33 2.17
CA ASN A 167 -16.89 7.05 2.02
C ASN A 167 -16.20 5.88 2.75
N ILE A 168 -14.97 6.04 3.20
CA ILE A 168 -14.23 5.02 3.97
C ILE A 168 -14.62 5.14 5.43
N LYS A 169 -15.49 4.24 5.91
CA LYS A 169 -16.06 4.28 7.27
C LYS A 169 -15.29 3.45 8.28
N CYS A 170 -14.42 2.55 7.84
CA CYS A 170 -13.59 1.76 8.75
C CYS A 170 -12.59 2.66 9.50
N PRO A 171 -12.13 2.25 10.70
CA PRO A 171 -11.04 2.93 11.39
C PRO A 171 -9.75 2.89 10.57
N VAL A 172 -9.02 4.03 10.52
CA VAL A 172 -7.77 4.15 9.76
C VAL A 172 -6.66 4.74 10.63
N LEU A 173 -5.50 4.08 10.66
CA LEU A 173 -4.26 4.64 11.21
C LEU A 173 -3.42 5.16 10.05
N VAL A 174 -3.22 6.47 9.96
CA VAL A 174 -2.37 7.12 8.97
C VAL A 174 -1.00 7.38 9.57
N MET A 175 0.03 6.81 8.98
CA MET A 175 1.41 6.88 9.49
C MET A 175 2.38 7.42 8.45
N ALA A 176 3.39 8.16 8.89
CA ALA A 176 4.51 8.58 8.05
C ALA A 176 5.76 8.85 8.89
N GLY A 177 6.92 8.83 8.25
CA GLY A 177 8.16 9.30 8.87
C GLY A 177 8.21 10.83 8.92
N THR A 178 8.86 11.40 9.96
CA THR A 178 9.06 12.85 10.08
C THR A 178 9.92 13.44 8.93
N LYS A 179 10.65 12.60 8.21
CA LYS A 179 11.48 12.96 7.05
C LYS A 179 11.06 12.19 5.78
N ASP A 180 9.75 11.86 5.68
CA ASP A 180 9.19 11.12 4.55
C ASP A 180 9.37 11.85 3.21
N VAL A 181 9.36 11.11 2.10
CA VAL A 181 9.30 11.66 0.73
C VAL A 181 7.89 12.18 0.40
N ILE A 182 6.86 11.70 1.11
CA ILE A 182 5.52 12.28 1.08
C ILE A 182 5.56 13.59 1.88
N LYS A 183 4.93 14.64 1.36
CA LYS A 183 4.83 15.92 2.07
C LYS A 183 3.98 15.74 3.33
N GLU A 184 4.45 16.24 4.46
CA GLU A 184 3.72 16.18 5.74
C GLU A 184 2.29 16.72 5.61
N LYS A 185 2.12 17.86 4.92
CA LYS A 185 0.81 18.44 4.65
C LYS A 185 -0.12 17.51 3.86
N HIS A 186 0.46 16.64 3.03
CA HIS A 186 -0.30 15.67 2.26
C HIS A 186 -0.76 14.48 3.12
N THR A 187 0.10 14.00 4.01
CA THR A 187 -0.27 12.98 5.02
C THR A 187 -1.37 13.51 5.94
N LYS A 188 -1.25 14.78 6.39
CA LYS A 188 -2.31 15.46 7.17
C LYS A 188 -3.63 15.59 6.39
N LEU A 189 -3.56 15.89 5.09
CA LEU A 189 -4.74 15.94 4.22
C LEU A 189 -5.45 14.57 4.17
N ILE A 190 -4.71 13.48 4.01
CA ILE A 190 -5.30 12.13 4.03
C ILE A 190 -6.04 11.89 5.34
N ALA A 191 -5.39 12.13 6.47
CA ALA A 191 -5.99 11.93 7.78
C ALA A 191 -7.23 12.80 8.00
N ALA A 192 -7.19 14.07 7.59
CA ALA A 192 -8.30 15.00 7.74
C ALA A 192 -9.50 14.68 6.82
N SER A 193 -9.28 13.96 5.71
CA SER A 193 -10.33 13.58 4.76
C SER A 193 -11.03 12.26 5.12
N LEU A 194 -10.51 11.52 6.08
CA LEU A 194 -11.06 10.23 6.53
C LEU A 194 -11.92 10.46 7.80
N PRO A 195 -13.15 9.94 7.87
CA PRO A 195 -14.04 10.16 9.03
C PRO A 195 -13.49 9.61 10.35
N ASN A 196 -12.80 8.47 10.30
CA ASN A 196 -12.34 7.74 11.47
C ASN A 196 -10.81 7.51 11.43
N ALA A 197 -10.05 8.60 11.29
CA ALA A 197 -8.59 8.51 11.19
C ALA A 197 -7.88 8.94 12.48
N ARG A 198 -6.82 8.17 12.80
CA ARG A 198 -5.77 8.57 13.74
C ARG A 198 -4.50 8.84 12.94
N LEU A 199 -3.84 9.96 13.20
CA LEU A 199 -2.57 10.35 12.57
C LEU A 199 -1.40 10.08 13.52
N CYS A 200 -0.32 9.47 13.02
CA CYS A 200 0.89 9.18 13.76
C CYS A 200 2.14 9.45 12.91
N PHE A 201 3.05 10.30 13.42
CA PHE A 201 4.36 10.50 12.84
C PHE A 201 5.43 9.85 13.70
N LEU A 202 6.30 9.06 13.08
CA LEU A 202 7.45 8.43 13.73
C LEU A 202 8.76 9.06 13.25
N LYS A 203 9.77 9.05 14.08
CA LYS A 203 11.11 9.50 13.69
C LYS A 203 11.66 8.60 12.57
N GLY A 204 12.00 9.18 11.42
CA GLY A 204 12.56 8.43 10.29
C GLY A 204 12.15 8.99 8.93
N GLY A 205 12.61 8.32 7.88
CA GLY A 205 12.27 8.60 6.48
C GLY A 205 11.05 7.82 5.99
N HIS A 206 11.00 7.55 4.69
CA HIS A 206 9.88 6.81 4.07
C HIS A 206 9.77 5.36 4.57
N PHE A 207 10.90 4.70 4.84
CA PHE A 207 10.98 3.28 5.18
C PHE A 207 10.89 3.00 6.68
N ILE A 208 10.05 3.74 7.44
CA ILE A 208 9.90 3.54 8.90
C ILE A 208 9.46 2.12 9.27
N ILE A 209 8.78 1.40 8.37
CA ILE A 209 8.42 -0.02 8.55
C ILE A 209 9.65 -0.93 8.77
N LYS A 210 10.83 -0.50 8.26
CA LYS A 210 12.13 -1.19 8.40
C LYS A 210 13.04 -0.47 9.39
N THR A 211 13.22 0.84 9.23
CA THR A 211 14.23 1.63 9.96
C THR A 211 13.82 2.00 11.38
N ASN A 212 12.52 1.93 11.69
CA ASN A 212 11.95 2.13 13.01
C ASN A 212 10.84 1.10 13.30
N SER A 213 11.12 -0.17 12.99
CA SER A 213 10.14 -1.25 13.00
C SER A 213 9.54 -1.51 14.38
N VAL A 214 10.31 -1.34 15.46
CA VAL A 214 9.85 -1.58 16.83
C VAL A 214 8.74 -0.61 17.21
N GLU A 215 8.96 0.67 17.04
CA GLU A 215 7.96 1.71 17.35
C GLU A 215 6.78 1.64 16.39
N PHE A 216 7.05 1.40 15.09
CA PHE A 216 6.02 1.20 14.08
C PHE A 216 5.09 0.04 14.47
N ASN A 217 5.65 -1.13 14.77
CA ASN A 217 4.90 -2.32 15.15
C ASN A 217 4.09 -2.10 16.44
N SER A 218 4.65 -1.38 17.42
CA SER A 218 3.95 -1.03 18.67
C SER A 218 2.70 -0.18 18.40
N GLU A 219 2.81 0.87 17.58
CA GLU A 219 1.65 1.72 17.26
C GLU A 219 0.58 0.99 16.43
N VAL A 220 1.01 0.13 15.49
CA VAL A 220 0.09 -0.70 14.71
C VAL A 220 -0.59 -1.74 15.60
N GLU A 221 0.14 -2.41 16.51
CA GLU A 221 -0.44 -3.39 17.45
C GLU A 221 -1.49 -2.74 18.35
N LYS A 222 -1.20 -1.57 18.94
CA LYS A 222 -2.17 -0.80 19.73
C LYS A 222 -3.45 -0.53 18.94
N PHE A 223 -3.31 -0.11 17.69
CA PHE A 223 -4.45 0.16 16.80
C PHE A 223 -5.24 -1.10 16.45
N LEU A 224 -4.57 -2.21 16.13
CA LEU A 224 -5.24 -3.46 15.77
C LEU A 224 -5.92 -4.14 16.97
N ARG A 225 -5.43 -3.93 18.20
CA ARG A 225 -6.01 -4.49 19.42
C ARG A 225 -7.08 -3.59 20.05
N ALA A 226 -7.21 -2.33 19.64
CA ALA A 226 -8.25 -1.44 20.16
C ALA A 226 -9.64 -2.05 19.91
N GLN A 227 -10.45 -2.16 20.97
CA GLN A 227 -11.85 -2.59 20.84
C GLN A 227 -12.62 -1.54 20.04
N LYS A 228 -13.60 -1.98 19.24
CA LYS A 228 -14.57 -1.04 18.67
C LYS A 228 -15.34 -0.41 19.83
N THR A 229 -15.08 0.85 20.13
CA THR A 229 -15.98 1.67 20.96
C THR A 229 -17.25 1.96 20.17
#